data_b7362b9541064d2c25a43914d1136277
#
_entry.id   b7362b9541064d2c25a43914d1136277
#
_cell.length_a   1.000
_cell.length_b   1.000
_cell.length_c   1.000
_cell.angle_alpha   90.00
_cell.angle_beta   90.00
_cell.angle_gamma   90.00
#
_symmetry.space_group_name_H-M   'P 1'
#
loop_
_entity.id
_entity.type
_entity.pdbx_description
1 polymer ?
#
loop_
_entity_poly.entity_id
_entity_poly.type
_entity_poly.pdbx_seq_one_letter_code
_entity_poly.pdbx_strand_id
1 'polypeptide(L)'
;KLLETLQMAVAGAALGLVFAVPFAILATDRLSPHPAVRVAARGLIALFRTVPDLVWAIFFIIVVGLGPAAGVLALMIDKIGFAGRFFAEAMEEADTGPQDALRALGASRLGIIFSAVFPACLPSFTATSLFALEKSVRGSAALGLVGAGGIGVDLKVAFDLFNYDEALTIILMMLVLVVAVEQASSWIRGRLI
;
A
#
# COMPACT_ATOMS: atom_id res chain seq x y z
N LYS A 1 16.09 -9.21 -12.40
CA LYS A 1 15.41 -7.92 -12.36
C LYS A 1 13.90 -8.04 -12.17
N LEU A 2 13.15 -8.88 -12.92
CA LEU A 2 11.71 -9.11 -12.67
C LEU A 2 11.41 -9.54 -11.22
N LEU A 3 12.18 -10.49 -10.69
CA LEU A 3 12.05 -10.92 -9.30
C LEU A 3 12.33 -9.78 -8.31
N GLU A 4 13.32 -8.97 -8.59
CA GLU A 4 13.65 -7.78 -7.80
C GLU A 4 12.49 -6.79 -7.77
N THR A 5 11.87 -6.53 -8.92
CA THR A 5 10.66 -5.68 -9.03
C THR A 5 9.50 -6.24 -8.18
N LEU A 6 9.26 -7.55 -8.25
CA LEU A 6 8.23 -8.20 -7.46
C LEU A 6 8.55 -8.13 -5.95
N GLN A 7 9.79 -8.40 -5.57
CA GLN A 7 10.23 -8.31 -4.16
C GLN A 7 10.07 -6.90 -3.61
N MET A 8 10.44 -5.86 -4.37
CA MET A 8 10.23 -4.47 -4.01
C MET A 8 8.75 -4.15 -3.81
N ALA A 9 7.91 -4.56 -4.76
CA ALA A 9 6.47 -4.33 -4.69
C ALA A 9 5.84 -5.00 -3.47
N VAL A 10 6.18 -6.27 -3.22
CA VAL A 10 5.69 -7.03 -2.06
C VAL A 10 6.20 -6.43 -0.76
N ALA A 11 7.49 -6.12 -0.65
CA ALA A 11 8.06 -5.54 0.56
C ALA A 11 7.47 -4.16 0.86
N GLY A 12 7.39 -3.28 -0.14
CA GLY A 12 6.80 -1.95 0.01
C GLY A 12 5.31 -2.00 0.37
N ALA A 13 4.54 -2.87 -0.29
CA ALA A 13 3.13 -3.08 0.03
C ALA A 13 2.96 -3.65 1.45
N ALA A 14 3.69 -4.70 1.82
CA ALA A 14 3.57 -5.33 3.14
C ALA A 14 3.91 -4.35 4.27
N LEU A 15 5.03 -3.64 4.17
CA LEU A 15 5.41 -2.62 5.15
C LEU A 15 4.36 -1.50 5.21
N GLY A 16 3.94 -0.99 4.05
CA GLY A 16 2.93 0.06 3.97
C GLY A 16 1.59 -0.35 4.60
N LEU A 17 1.12 -1.57 4.36
CA LEU A 17 -0.10 -2.11 4.94
C LEU A 17 0.01 -2.27 6.46
N VAL A 18 1.13 -2.79 6.98
CA VAL A 18 1.37 -2.92 8.42
C VAL A 18 1.31 -1.56 9.10
N PHE A 19 1.96 -0.54 8.54
CA PHE A 19 1.90 0.81 9.10
C PHE A 19 0.57 1.52 8.84
N ALA A 20 -0.18 1.17 7.78
CA ALA A 20 -1.49 1.74 7.51
C ALA A 20 -2.51 1.45 8.62
N VAL A 21 -2.44 0.28 9.26
CA VAL A 21 -3.38 -0.11 10.33
C VAL A 21 -3.38 0.87 11.51
N PRO A 22 -2.24 1.17 12.18
CA PRO A 22 -2.23 2.13 13.27
C PRO A 22 -2.65 3.54 12.83
N PHE A 23 -2.25 3.99 11.64
CA PHE A 23 -2.72 5.28 11.11
C PHE A 23 -4.22 5.30 10.88
N ALA A 24 -4.81 4.21 10.38
CA ALA A 24 -6.24 4.08 10.17
C ALA A 24 -7.01 4.11 11.50
N ILE A 25 -6.54 3.38 12.53
CA ILE A 25 -7.15 3.40 13.88
C ILE A 25 -7.14 4.82 14.45
N LEU A 26 -6.02 5.54 14.32
CA LEU A 26 -5.89 6.92 14.80
C LEU A 26 -6.74 7.92 13.99
N ALA A 27 -7.01 7.63 12.72
CA ALA A 27 -7.81 8.46 11.82
C ALA A 27 -9.33 8.27 11.99
N THR A 28 -9.77 7.11 12.55
CA THR A 28 -11.18 6.76 12.74
C THR A 28 -11.79 7.51 13.92
N ASP A 29 -12.98 8.09 13.74
CA ASP A 29 -13.60 8.99 14.71
C ASP A 29 -13.80 8.34 16.09
N ARG A 30 -14.42 7.16 16.12
CA ARG A 30 -14.77 6.46 17.37
C ARG A 30 -13.59 5.77 18.06
N LEU A 31 -12.48 5.54 17.33
CA LEU A 31 -11.33 4.78 17.83
C LEU A 31 -10.15 5.66 18.22
N SER A 32 -10.10 6.88 17.71
CA SER A 32 -9.04 7.86 18.05
C SER A 32 -9.08 8.27 19.52
N PRO A 33 -7.93 8.38 20.20
CA PRO A 33 -7.88 8.78 21.60
C PRO A 33 -8.26 10.26 21.81
N HIS A 34 -7.99 11.12 20.83
CA HIS A 34 -8.24 12.55 20.92
C HIS A 34 -8.51 13.16 19.53
N PRO A 35 -9.42 14.16 19.40
CA PRO A 35 -9.71 14.79 18.12
C PRO A 35 -8.51 15.37 17.39
N ALA A 36 -7.54 15.95 18.10
CA ALA A 36 -6.32 16.47 17.50
C ALA A 36 -5.46 15.36 16.87
N VAL A 37 -5.38 14.18 17.51
CA VAL A 37 -4.67 13.00 16.97
C VAL A 37 -5.34 12.52 15.69
N ARG A 38 -6.68 12.47 15.68
CA ARG A 38 -7.45 12.12 14.49
C ARG A 38 -7.17 13.06 13.32
N VAL A 39 -7.24 14.37 13.56
CA VAL A 39 -6.97 15.38 12.53
C VAL A 39 -5.54 15.25 11.99
N ALA A 40 -4.57 15.07 12.88
CA ALA A 40 -3.17 14.86 12.49
C ALA A 40 -2.99 13.57 11.67
N ALA A 41 -3.57 12.46 12.10
CA ALA A 41 -3.50 11.19 11.38
C ALA A 41 -4.15 11.28 9.99
N ARG A 42 -5.33 11.90 9.88
CA ARG A 42 -5.99 12.16 8.59
C ARG A 42 -5.17 13.08 7.69
N GLY A 43 -4.56 14.12 8.26
CA GLY A 43 -3.67 15.02 7.54
C GLY A 43 -2.44 14.30 6.97
N LEU A 44 -1.80 13.43 7.75
CA LEU A 44 -0.66 12.62 7.30
C LEU A 44 -1.06 11.61 6.21
N ILE A 45 -2.17 10.91 6.38
CA ILE A 45 -2.72 9.99 5.36
C ILE A 45 -3.00 10.77 4.06
N ALA A 46 -3.60 11.95 4.15
CA ALA A 46 -3.86 12.79 3.00
C ALA A 46 -2.57 13.26 2.32
N LEU A 47 -1.57 13.69 3.09
CA LEU A 47 -0.25 14.08 2.59
C LEU A 47 0.43 12.94 1.82
N PHE A 48 0.51 11.75 2.42
CA PHE A 48 1.15 10.58 1.81
C PHE A 48 0.46 10.14 0.51
N ARG A 49 -0.84 10.35 0.39
CA ARG A 49 -1.63 10.02 -0.79
C ARG A 49 -1.60 11.11 -1.86
N THR A 50 -1.46 12.37 -1.48
CA THR A 50 -1.47 13.50 -2.43
C THR A 50 -0.16 13.60 -3.21
N VAL A 51 0.95 13.26 -2.58
CA VAL A 51 2.27 13.27 -3.22
C VAL A 51 2.41 12.00 -4.07
N PRO A 52 2.67 12.12 -5.39
CA PRO A 52 2.87 10.96 -6.27
C PRO A 52 4.02 10.07 -5.79
N ASP A 53 3.88 8.76 -5.98
CA ASP A 53 4.88 7.75 -5.60
C ASP A 53 6.26 8.01 -6.25
N LEU A 54 6.29 8.55 -7.47
CA LEU A 54 7.52 8.94 -8.15
C LEU A 54 8.28 10.05 -7.40
N VAL A 55 7.58 11.01 -6.82
CA VAL A 55 8.20 12.10 -6.02
C VAL A 55 8.79 11.52 -4.73
N TRP A 56 8.09 10.61 -4.09
CA TRP A 56 8.63 9.88 -2.94
C TRP A 56 9.87 9.07 -3.31
N ALA A 57 9.89 8.43 -4.48
CA ALA A 57 11.06 7.69 -4.95
C ALA A 57 12.28 8.61 -5.11
N ILE A 58 12.12 9.76 -5.76
CA ILE A 58 13.21 10.74 -5.92
C ILE A 58 13.71 11.23 -4.55
N PHE A 59 12.80 11.54 -3.64
CA PHE A 59 13.15 11.93 -2.27
C PHE A 59 14.00 10.85 -1.58
N PHE A 60 13.57 9.59 -1.62
CA PHE A 60 14.32 8.51 -0.99
C PHE A 60 15.63 8.18 -1.71
N ILE A 61 15.71 8.36 -3.03
CA ILE A 61 16.99 8.25 -3.77
C ILE A 61 18.01 9.26 -3.25
N ILE A 62 17.58 10.48 -2.94
CA ILE A 62 18.48 11.51 -2.38
C ILE A 62 18.94 11.12 -0.98
N VAL A 63 18.10 10.49 -0.16
CA VAL A 63 18.38 10.16 1.24
C VAL A 63 19.17 8.86 1.39
N VAL A 64 18.78 7.82 0.66
CA VAL A 64 19.31 6.44 0.83
C VAL A 64 20.22 6.03 -0.32
N GLY A 65 20.19 6.74 -1.43
CA GLY A 65 20.90 6.40 -2.66
C GLY A 65 20.04 5.66 -3.67
N LEU A 66 20.61 5.47 -4.88
CA LEU A 66 19.97 4.71 -5.96
C LEU A 66 19.83 3.22 -5.56
N GLY A 67 18.71 2.61 -5.89
CA GLY A 67 18.51 1.18 -5.72
C GLY A 67 17.16 0.78 -5.11
N PRO A 68 16.95 -0.53 -4.92
CA PRO A 68 15.67 -1.11 -4.49
C PRO A 68 15.15 -0.60 -3.15
N ALA A 69 16.03 -0.20 -2.25
CA ALA A 69 15.66 0.32 -0.93
C ALA A 69 14.83 1.62 -1.04
N ALA A 70 15.23 2.54 -1.91
CA ALA A 70 14.49 3.76 -2.17
C ALA A 70 13.09 3.47 -2.74
N GLY A 71 13.00 2.50 -3.67
CA GLY A 71 11.72 2.06 -4.23
C GLY A 71 10.79 1.44 -3.21
N VAL A 72 11.30 0.58 -2.32
CA VAL A 72 10.51 -0.01 -1.22
C VAL A 72 9.96 1.07 -0.30
N LEU A 73 10.78 2.06 0.11
CA LEU A 73 10.35 3.16 0.98
C LEU A 73 9.29 4.05 0.30
N ALA A 74 9.45 4.34 -0.98
CA ALA A 74 8.48 5.12 -1.74
C ALA A 74 7.12 4.40 -1.81
N LEU A 75 7.13 3.11 -2.15
CA LEU A 75 5.92 2.29 -2.17
C LEU A 75 5.30 2.16 -0.77
N MET A 76 6.11 2.02 0.27
CA MET A 76 5.61 1.97 1.65
C MET A 76 4.81 3.23 2.02
N ILE A 77 5.34 4.41 1.76
CA ILE A 77 4.66 5.68 2.07
C ILE A 77 3.36 5.83 1.27
N ASP A 78 3.39 5.54 -0.05
CA ASP A 78 2.17 5.55 -0.86
C ASP A 78 1.11 4.58 -0.32
N LYS A 79 1.51 3.38 0.15
CA LYS A 79 0.56 2.40 0.69
C LYS A 79 0.05 2.78 2.08
N ILE A 80 0.84 3.44 2.92
CA ILE A 80 0.33 4.02 4.18
C ILE A 80 -0.78 5.02 3.87
N GLY A 81 -0.58 5.92 2.91
CA GLY A 81 -1.58 6.89 2.50
C GLY A 81 -2.83 6.24 1.90
N PHE A 82 -2.62 5.31 0.96
CA PHE A 82 -3.69 4.62 0.26
C PHE A 82 -4.51 3.73 1.20
N ALA A 83 -3.89 2.71 1.79
CA ALA A 83 -4.58 1.74 2.64
C ALA A 83 -5.06 2.35 3.95
N GLY A 84 -4.31 3.29 4.54
CA GLY A 84 -4.70 3.97 5.76
C GLY A 84 -6.05 4.68 5.64
N ARG A 85 -6.33 5.28 4.48
CA ARG A 85 -7.63 5.88 4.21
C ARG A 85 -8.73 4.84 4.11
N PHE A 86 -8.58 3.83 3.24
CA PHE A 86 -9.61 2.81 3.04
C PHE A 86 -9.88 1.97 4.28
N PHE A 87 -8.85 1.70 5.08
CA PHE A 87 -8.99 1.02 6.36
C PHE A 87 -9.78 1.87 7.37
N ALA A 88 -9.50 3.18 7.42
CA ALA A 88 -10.24 4.09 8.29
C ALA A 88 -11.72 4.18 7.88
N GLU A 89 -12.01 4.31 6.57
CA GLU A 89 -13.36 4.31 6.03
C GLU A 89 -14.10 3.00 6.38
N ALA A 90 -13.47 1.85 6.16
CA ALA A 90 -14.05 0.55 6.52
C ALA A 90 -14.34 0.42 8.04
N MET A 91 -13.46 0.96 8.90
CA MET A 91 -13.68 0.98 10.35
C MET A 91 -14.82 1.94 10.76
N GLU A 92 -15.03 3.02 10.02
CA GLU A 92 -16.13 3.97 10.26
C GLU A 92 -17.49 3.42 9.82
N GLU A 93 -17.51 2.61 8.75
CA GLU A 93 -18.70 1.95 8.22
C GLU A 93 -19.09 0.68 9.00
N ALA A 94 -18.19 0.15 9.84
CA ALA A 94 -18.43 -1.06 10.61
C ALA A 94 -19.60 -0.89 11.57
N ASP A 95 -20.43 -1.96 11.70
CA ASP A 95 -21.58 -1.98 12.60
C ASP A 95 -21.18 -1.60 14.04
N THR A 96 -21.94 -0.67 14.59
CA THR A 96 -21.70 -0.14 15.94
C THR A 96 -22.34 -0.98 17.04
N GLY A 97 -23.29 -1.83 16.72
CA GLY A 97 -24.00 -2.66 17.70
C GLY A 97 -23.07 -3.53 18.56
N PRO A 98 -22.19 -4.35 17.95
CA PRO A 98 -21.21 -5.14 18.70
C PRO A 98 -20.22 -4.28 19.50
N GLN A 99 -19.84 -3.10 18.98
CA GLN A 99 -18.94 -2.19 19.65
C GLN A 99 -19.59 -1.59 20.92
N ASP A 100 -20.86 -1.19 20.82
CA ASP A 100 -21.61 -0.60 21.93
C ASP A 100 -21.94 -1.66 22.99
N ALA A 101 -22.22 -2.89 22.59
CA ALA A 101 -22.41 -4.02 23.53
C ALA A 101 -21.13 -4.29 24.35
N LEU A 102 -19.97 -4.36 23.69
CA LEU A 102 -18.69 -4.53 24.39
C LEU A 102 -18.35 -3.35 25.30
N ARG A 103 -18.71 -2.14 24.89
CA ARG A 103 -18.53 -0.93 25.72
C ARG A 103 -19.38 -0.97 26.98
N ALA A 104 -20.63 -1.44 26.88
CA ALA A 104 -21.54 -1.62 28.01
C ALA A 104 -21.02 -2.67 29.02
N LEU A 105 -20.30 -3.67 28.55
CA LEU A 105 -19.62 -4.68 29.37
C LEU A 105 -18.29 -4.21 29.97
N GLY A 106 -17.89 -2.95 29.73
CA GLY A 106 -16.65 -2.37 30.27
C GLY A 106 -15.39 -2.77 29.51
N ALA A 107 -15.51 -3.24 28.26
CA ALA A 107 -14.33 -3.59 27.45
C ALA A 107 -13.45 -2.38 27.17
N SER A 108 -12.13 -2.60 27.18
CA SER A 108 -11.16 -1.57 26.82
C SER A 108 -11.26 -1.19 25.33
N ARG A 109 -10.77 -0.02 24.95
CA ARG A 109 -10.72 0.40 23.53
C ARG A 109 -10.02 -0.62 22.64
N LEU A 110 -8.88 -1.14 23.05
CA LEU A 110 -8.17 -2.18 22.30
C LEU A 110 -8.99 -3.46 22.21
N GLY A 111 -9.68 -3.85 23.30
CA GLY A 111 -10.60 -5.00 23.28
C GLY A 111 -11.70 -4.83 22.23
N ILE A 112 -12.32 -3.66 22.13
CA ILE A 112 -13.36 -3.37 21.12
C ILE A 112 -12.77 -3.43 19.71
N ILE A 113 -11.58 -2.82 19.48
CA ILE A 113 -10.93 -2.83 18.18
C ILE A 113 -10.67 -4.26 17.70
N PHE A 114 -10.03 -5.09 18.52
CA PHE A 114 -9.64 -6.44 18.10
C PHE A 114 -10.78 -7.46 18.11
N SER A 115 -11.82 -7.27 18.94
CA SER A 115 -12.91 -8.25 19.07
C SER A 115 -14.15 -7.92 18.24
N ALA A 116 -14.36 -6.65 17.86
CA ALA A 116 -15.52 -6.23 17.08
C ALA A 116 -15.12 -5.60 15.75
N VAL A 117 -14.32 -4.52 15.78
CA VAL A 117 -14.04 -3.72 14.57
C VAL A 117 -13.17 -4.48 13.59
N PHE A 118 -12.04 -5.00 14.04
CA PHE A 118 -11.07 -5.66 13.17
C PHE A 118 -11.66 -6.89 12.45
N PRO A 119 -12.35 -7.84 13.13
CA PRO A 119 -13.01 -8.94 12.44
C PRO A 119 -14.08 -8.51 11.43
N ALA A 120 -14.87 -7.50 11.76
CA ALA A 120 -15.89 -6.98 10.85
C ALA A 120 -15.28 -6.36 9.58
N CYS A 121 -14.10 -5.74 9.68
CA CYS A 121 -13.43 -5.08 8.57
C CYS A 121 -12.51 -6.02 7.76
N LEU A 122 -12.25 -7.26 8.20
CA LEU A 122 -11.32 -8.18 7.53
C LEU A 122 -11.57 -8.35 6.02
N PRO A 123 -12.81 -8.52 5.54
CA PRO A 123 -13.06 -8.63 4.10
C PRO A 123 -12.60 -7.38 3.34
N SER A 124 -12.94 -6.19 3.83
CA SER A 124 -12.54 -4.91 3.24
C SER A 124 -11.03 -4.70 3.30
N PHE A 125 -10.39 -5.06 4.42
CA PHE A 125 -8.94 -4.99 4.56
C PHE A 125 -8.23 -5.91 3.58
N THR A 126 -8.74 -7.13 3.40
CA THR A 126 -8.19 -8.09 2.46
C THR A 126 -8.30 -7.58 1.02
N ALA A 127 -9.48 -7.08 0.64
CA ALA A 127 -9.71 -6.52 -0.70
C ALA A 127 -8.78 -5.34 -0.98
N THR A 128 -8.68 -4.40 -0.03
CA THR A 128 -7.80 -3.23 -0.13
C THR A 128 -6.32 -3.63 -0.18
N SER A 129 -5.91 -4.62 0.59
CA SER A 129 -4.52 -5.11 0.63
C SER A 129 -4.10 -5.75 -0.69
N LEU A 130 -4.97 -6.58 -1.28
CA LEU A 130 -4.72 -7.19 -2.58
C LEU A 130 -4.62 -6.11 -3.68
N PHE A 131 -5.52 -5.14 -3.67
CA PHE A 131 -5.46 -4.02 -4.62
C PHE A 131 -4.22 -3.14 -4.42
N ALA A 132 -3.80 -2.91 -3.16
CA ALA A 132 -2.57 -2.20 -2.85
C ALA A 132 -1.34 -2.93 -3.40
N LEU A 133 -1.31 -4.27 -3.32
CA LEU A 133 -0.24 -5.09 -3.91
C LEU A 133 -0.21 -4.97 -5.44
N GLU A 134 -1.36 -5.13 -6.11
CA GLU A 134 -1.49 -4.94 -7.56
C GLU A 134 -0.96 -3.57 -8.01
N LYS A 135 -1.38 -2.51 -7.30
CA LYS A 135 -0.92 -1.14 -7.54
C LYS A 135 0.60 -1.00 -7.32
N SER A 136 1.16 -1.69 -6.31
CA SER A 136 2.60 -1.65 -6.02
C SER A 136 3.43 -2.30 -7.11
N VAL A 137 3.01 -3.44 -7.66
CA VAL A 137 3.70 -4.11 -8.77
C VAL A 137 3.73 -3.21 -10.00
N ARG A 138 2.63 -2.55 -10.31
CA ARG A 138 2.54 -1.60 -11.43
C ARG A 138 3.41 -0.37 -11.19
N GLY A 139 3.38 0.18 -9.96
CA GLY A 139 4.19 1.33 -9.57
C GLY A 139 5.68 1.04 -9.52
N SER A 140 6.11 -0.14 -9.04
CA SER A 140 7.53 -0.50 -8.94
C SER A 140 8.26 -0.47 -10.28
N ALA A 141 7.55 -0.78 -11.37
CA ALA A 141 8.07 -0.67 -12.72
C ALA A 141 8.39 0.78 -13.11
N ALA A 142 7.48 1.71 -12.80
CA ALA A 142 7.67 3.13 -13.07
C ALA A 142 8.78 3.74 -12.20
N LEU A 143 8.90 3.31 -10.93
CA LEU A 143 9.95 3.79 -10.03
C LEU A 143 11.35 3.38 -10.50
N GLY A 144 11.49 2.28 -11.20
CA GLY A 144 12.75 1.87 -11.82
C GLY A 144 13.28 2.88 -12.83
N LEU A 145 12.42 3.59 -13.56
CA LEU A 145 12.82 4.61 -14.54
C LEU A 145 13.59 5.78 -13.90
N VAL A 146 13.37 6.06 -12.62
CA VAL A 146 14.11 7.09 -11.87
C VAL A 146 15.28 6.54 -11.08
N GLY A 147 15.59 5.23 -11.21
CA GLY A 147 16.73 4.61 -10.55
C GLY A 147 16.41 3.98 -9.18
N ALA A 148 15.15 3.80 -8.86
CA ALA A 148 14.71 3.14 -7.62
C ALA A 148 14.77 1.60 -7.69
N GLY A 149 15.50 1.03 -8.65
CA GLY A 149 15.74 -0.42 -8.79
C GLY A 149 14.71 -1.15 -9.65
N GLY A 150 14.86 -2.48 -9.73
CA GLY A 150 13.97 -3.34 -10.50
C GLY A 150 14.21 -3.30 -12.02
N ILE A 151 13.27 -3.89 -12.76
CA ILE A 151 13.35 -4.01 -14.23
C ILE A 151 13.18 -2.67 -14.95
N GLY A 152 12.58 -1.67 -14.29
CA GLY A 152 12.42 -0.33 -14.88
C GLY A 152 13.76 0.36 -15.15
N VAL A 153 14.84 0.02 -14.42
CA VAL A 153 16.19 0.52 -14.69
C VAL A 153 16.69 0.00 -16.04
N ASP A 154 16.50 -1.30 -16.32
CA ASP A 154 16.89 -1.90 -17.58
C ASP A 154 16.08 -1.31 -18.74
N LEU A 155 14.79 -1.05 -18.52
CA LEU A 155 13.93 -0.37 -19.49
C LEU A 155 14.47 1.03 -19.83
N LYS A 156 14.87 1.80 -18.82
CA LYS A 156 15.48 3.11 -19.03
C LYS A 156 16.76 3.02 -19.85
N VAL A 157 17.65 2.09 -19.49
CA VAL A 157 18.92 1.88 -20.22
C VAL A 157 18.64 1.48 -21.67
N ALA A 158 17.70 0.60 -21.96
CA ALA A 158 17.32 0.22 -23.31
C ALA A 158 16.82 1.42 -24.13
N PHE A 159 16.02 2.29 -23.53
CA PHE A 159 15.59 3.56 -24.17
C PHE A 159 16.75 4.53 -24.42
N ASP A 160 17.62 4.72 -23.43
CA ASP A 160 18.75 5.65 -23.54
C ASP A 160 19.76 5.18 -24.63
N LEU A 161 19.84 3.87 -24.89
CA LEU A 161 20.67 3.26 -25.94
C LEU A 161 19.94 3.07 -27.27
N PHE A 162 18.68 3.50 -27.39
CA PHE A 162 17.81 3.32 -28.57
C PHE A 162 17.59 1.84 -28.96
N ASN A 163 17.72 0.91 -28.01
CA ASN A 163 17.49 -0.53 -28.19
C ASN A 163 15.98 -0.85 -28.03
N TYR A 164 15.18 -0.45 -29.01
CA TYR A 164 13.72 -0.58 -28.93
C TYR A 164 13.22 -2.03 -28.87
N ASP A 165 13.93 -2.99 -29.46
CA ASP A 165 13.58 -4.43 -29.40
C ASP A 165 13.72 -4.95 -27.97
N GLU A 166 14.78 -4.56 -27.27
CA GLU A 166 14.99 -4.88 -25.87
C GLU A 166 13.96 -4.20 -24.97
N ALA A 167 13.71 -2.90 -25.19
CA ALA A 167 12.70 -2.13 -24.48
C ALA A 167 11.31 -2.77 -24.61
N LEU A 168 10.93 -3.19 -25.84
CA LEU A 168 9.66 -3.87 -26.08
C LEU A 168 9.59 -5.21 -25.32
N THR A 169 10.66 -5.97 -25.32
CA THR A 169 10.73 -7.25 -24.59
C THR A 169 10.53 -7.03 -23.08
N ILE A 170 11.17 -6.00 -22.51
CA ILE A 170 11.03 -5.64 -21.10
C ILE A 170 9.58 -5.22 -20.80
N ILE A 171 8.97 -4.41 -21.64
CA ILE A 171 7.56 -3.98 -21.49
C ILE A 171 6.63 -5.20 -21.49
N LEU A 172 6.82 -6.15 -22.41
CA LEU A 172 6.02 -7.36 -22.46
C LEU A 172 6.20 -8.24 -21.21
N MET A 173 7.43 -8.37 -20.71
CA MET A 173 7.69 -9.06 -19.44
C MET A 173 7.00 -8.40 -18.25
N MET A 174 7.00 -7.06 -18.20
CA MET A 174 6.29 -6.30 -17.17
C MET A 174 4.77 -6.50 -17.27
N LEU A 175 4.22 -6.48 -18.50
CA LEU A 175 2.80 -6.75 -18.73
C LEU A 175 2.40 -8.13 -18.20
N VAL A 176 3.17 -9.17 -18.54
CA VAL A 176 2.94 -10.53 -18.06
C VAL A 176 2.98 -10.60 -16.54
N LEU A 177 3.96 -9.95 -15.90
CA LEU A 177 4.06 -9.90 -14.44
C LEU A 177 2.83 -9.24 -13.81
N VAL A 178 2.40 -8.07 -14.31
CA VAL A 178 1.24 -7.35 -13.80
C VAL A 178 -0.02 -8.18 -13.95
N VAL A 179 -0.26 -8.75 -15.13
CA VAL A 179 -1.43 -9.61 -15.39
C VAL A 179 -1.42 -10.85 -14.49
N ALA A 180 -0.26 -11.49 -14.29
CA ALA A 180 -0.15 -12.66 -13.42
C ALA A 180 -0.52 -12.31 -11.95
N VAL A 181 -0.02 -11.18 -11.44
CA VAL A 181 -0.34 -10.73 -10.08
C VAL A 181 -1.81 -10.34 -9.95
N GLU A 182 -2.39 -9.66 -10.95
CA GLU A 182 -3.80 -9.28 -10.99
C GLU A 182 -4.71 -10.52 -10.99
N GLN A 183 -4.40 -11.54 -11.81
CA GLN A 183 -5.15 -12.80 -11.82
C GLN A 183 -5.04 -13.55 -10.48
N ALA A 184 -3.84 -13.61 -9.91
CA ALA A 184 -3.63 -14.23 -8.59
C ALA A 184 -4.44 -13.51 -7.50
N SER A 185 -4.40 -12.18 -7.46
CA SER A 185 -5.16 -11.37 -6.52
C SER A 185 -6.68 -11.55 -6.69
N SER A 186 -7.16 -11.56 -7.94
CA SER A 186 -8.56 -11.78 -8.28
C SER A 186 -9.04 -13.16 -7.82
N TRP A 187 -8.23 -14.19 -8.04
CA TRP A 187 -8.55 -15.56 -7.61
C TRP A 187 -8.59 -15.67 -6.07
N ILE A 188 -7.67 -15.03 -5.35
CA ILE A 188 -7.66 -14.98 -3.89
C ILE A 188 -8.91 -14.26 -3.39
N ARG A 189 -9.23 -13.10 -3.97
CA ARG A 189 -10.40 -12.29 -3.62
C ARG A 189 -11.69 -13.08 -3.78
N GLY A 190 -11.88 -13.79 -4.91
CA GLY A 190 -13.07 -14.61 -5.16
C GLY A 190 -13.23 -15.83 -4.25
N ARG A 191 -12.20 -16.19 -3.44
CA ARG A 191 -12.28 -17.27 -2.45
C ARG A 191 -12.47 -16.79 -1.01
N LEU A 192 -12.09 -15.56 -0.71
CA LEU A 192 -12.07 -15.01 0.66
C LEU A 192 -13.21 -14.04 0.93
N ILE A 193 -13.81 -13.50 -0.12
CA ILE A 193 -14.91 -12.52 -0.08
C ILE A 193 -16.03 -12.99 -0.99
#